data_1537855f6aefc0ebc7873cbd179f95bd
#
_entry.id   1537855f6aefc0ebc7873cbd179f95bd
#
_cell.length_a   1.000
_cell.length_b   1.000
_cell.length_c   1.000
_cell.angle_alpha   90.00
_cell.angle_beta   90.00
_cell.angle_gamma   90.00
#
_symmetry.space_group_name_H-M   'P 1'
#
loop_
_entity.id
_entity.type
_entity.pdbx_description
1 polymer ?
#
loop_
_entity_poly.entity_id
_entity_poly.type
_entity_poly.pdbx_seq_one_letter_code
_entity_poly.pdbx_strand_id
1 'polypeptide(L)'
;MEQNRRNFLKASGLIAGGAILNPLTGYGFNSSVNETIRVALIGCGGRGTGAAAQALSTSQNVQIVAMADAFKDRLDDAYKNLTAKKYKDAAGKAVDTATKVNVPDDRKFVGFDAFKKAIALKDVDVVILATPPGFRPSHFEEAVKNDKHIFMEKPVATDAPGIRKVLEIAEQAKKKKLNVVVGLQRHYQANYIEAIKRIHDGAIGDIVGGQVYWVGSSPWMKERQPNQTEMEYQMRNWYYFNWLCGDHISEQHVHNIDVANWVKKGYPVEIQGTGGRQVRTGKAYGEIYDHHTLDLVYADGTVISSQCRQFEGTWNRVDEAFVGTKGRIDSFDGKRTALKDYKSGVIYQHDGKADKNPYQVEHDELFAAIAKGEYKFADAENGAKSTMTAIMGRMATYSGKMVKWDEALNSDINLFPDKLAWDASPKIMPGADGLYPVAIPGKSQVI
;
A
#
# COMPACT_ATOMS: atom_id res chain seq x y z
N MET A 1 29.45 -36.40 -29.66
CA MET A 1 28.24 -35.79 -30.26
C MET A 1 28.29 -34.29 -30.08
N GLU A 2 29.23 -33.66 -30.74
CA GLU A 2 29.41 -32.20 -30.82
C GLU A 2 29.18 -31.76 -32.24
N GLN A 3 27.95 -31.50 -32.65
CA GLN A 3 27.70 -30.96 -34.01
C GLN A 3 26.28 -30.41 -34.17
N ASN A 4 25.78 -29.57 -33.25
CA ASN A 4 24.48 -28.90 -33.49
C ASN A 4 24.33 -27.47 -32.89
N ARG A 5 25.43 -26.83 -32.50
CA ARG A 5 25.39 -25.43 -32.00
C ARG A 5 25.88 -24.36 -33.00
N ARG A 6 26.35 -24.75 -34.19
CA ARG A 6 26.92 -23.82 -35.20
C ARG A 6 25.99 -23.44 -36.36
N ASN A 7 24.82 -24.06 -36.49
CA ASN A 7 23.90 -23.80 -37.61
C ASN A 7 22.73 -22.86 -37.29
N PHE A 8 22.65 -22.32 -36.07
CA PHE A 8 21.57 -21.37 -35.70
C PHE A 8 21.93 -19.88 -35.94
N LEU A 9 23.17 -19.58 -36.32
CA LEU A 9 23.66 -18.19 -36.45
C LEU A 9 23.91 -17.73 -37.91
N LYS A 10 23.41 -18.42 -38.93
CA LYS A 10 23.62 -18.06 -40.35
C LYS A 10 22.35 -17.87 -41.19
N ALA A 11 21.19 -17.68 -40.57
CA ALA A 11 19.94 -17.40 -41.30
C ALA A 11 19.26 -16.10 -40.79
N SER A 12 19.97 -14.99 -40.82
CA SER A 12 19.37 -13.65 -40.61
C SER A 12 20.04 -12.67 -41.58
N GLY A 13 19.74 -12.81 -42.83
CA GLY A 13 20.13 -11.88 -43.87
C GLY A 13 19.05 -11.80 -44.95
N LEU A 14 18.49 -10.62 -45.14
CA LEU A 14 17.74 -10.12 -46.30
C LEU A 14 16.34 -10.70 -46.54
N ILE A 15 15.31 -10.01 -46.09
CA ILE A 15 14.11 -9.70 -46.88
C ILE A 15 13.77 -8.21 -46.66
N ALA A 16 14.09 -7.41 -47.66
CA ALA A 16 13.51 -6.08 -47.87
C ALA A 16 12.19 -6.29 -48.64
N GLY A 17 11.06 -5.88 -48.02
CA GLY A 17 9.75 -5.95 -48.68
C GLY A 17 8.74 -5.17 -47.89
N GLY A 18 8.25 -4.03 -48.44
CA GLY A 18 7.41 -3.03 -47.83
C GLY A 18 6.16 -3.55 -47.13
N ALA A 19 5.99 -3.11 -45.93
CA ALA A 19 4.72 -3.18 -45.20
C ALA A 19 4.32 -1.78 -44.80
N ILE A 20 3.14 -1.42 -45.17
CA ILE A 20 2.40 -0.19 -44.91
C ILE A 20 2.40 0.06 -43.41
N LEU A 21 3.08 1.13 -42.97
CA LEU A 21 3.03 1.63 -41.64
C LEU A 21 1.65 2.25 -41.39
N ASN A 22 0.74 1.52 -40.71
CA ASN A 22 -0.32 2.15 -39.95
C ASN A 22 0.35 2.83 -38.76
N PRO A 23 0.21 4.13 -38.55
CA PRO A 23 0.66 4.77 -37.34
C PRO A 23 -0.29 4.35 -36.20
N LEU A 24 0.09 3.33 -35.43
CA LEU A 24 -0.36 3.20 -34.07
C LEU A 24 0.11 4.49 -33.37
N THR A 25 -0.79 5.41 -33.18
CA THR A 25 -0.60 6.56 -32.31
C THR A 25 -0.41 6.03 -30.88
N GLY A 26 0.78 5.55 -30.58
CA GLY A 26 1.27 5.48 -29.22
C GLY A 26 1.41 6.93 -28.76
N TYR A 27 0.65 7.31 -27.75
CA TYR A 27 0.89 8.53 -27.01
C TYR A 27 2.28 8.39 -26.35
N GLY A 28 3.32 8.66 -27.11
CA GLY A 28 4.64 8.91 -26.58
C GLY A 28 4.61 10.26 -25.88
N PHE A 29 4.69 10.27 -24.57
CA PHE A 29 5.06 11.46 -23.84
C PHE A 29 6.44 11.90 -24.34
N ASN A 30 6.50 12.89 -25.24
CA ASN A 30 7.70 13.68 -25.48
C ASN A 30 7.82 14.67 -24.33
N SER A 31 8.27 14.22 -23.16
CA SER A 31 8.54 15.09 -22.04
C SER A 31 9.80 15.90 -22.34
N SER A 32 9.65 17.16 -22.71
CA SER A 32 10.72 18.13 -22.51
C SER A 32 11.00 18.21 -20.99
N VAL A 33 12.27 18.30 -20.59
CA VAL A 33 12.74 18.32 -19.18
C VAL A 33 12.08 19.40 -18.30
N ASN A 34 11.19 20.23 -18.85
CA ASN A 34 10.47 21.34 -18.20
C ASN A 34 8.93 21.21 -18.25
N GLU A 35 8.39 20.07 -18.68
CA GLU A 35 6.93 19.92 -18.76
C GLU A 35 6.32 19.76 -17.36
N THR A 36 5.19 20.43 -17.11
CA THR A 36 4.49 20.35 -15.82
C THR A 36 3.76 19.03 -15.70
N ILE A 37 4.06 18.26 -14.67
CA ILE A 37 3.32 17.03 -14.30
C ILE A 37 2.12 17.43 -13.45
N ARG A 38 0.92 17.18 -13.96
CA ARG A 38 -0.37 17.56 -13.35
C ARG A 38 -0.94 16.40 -12.56
N VAL A 39 -1.25 16.65 -11.30
CA VAL A 39 -1.65 15.62 -10.34
C VAL A 39 -3.08 15.88 -9.85
N ALA A 40 -3.89 14.82 -9.78
CA ALA A 40 -5.15 14.81 -9.05
C ALA A 40 -4.98 14.08 -7.70
N LEU A 41 -5.41 14.71 -6.61
CA LEU A 41 -5.44 14.12 -5.28
C LEU A 41 -6.81 13.51 -5.01
N ILE A 42 -6.87 12.20 -4.77
CA ILE A 42 -8.07 11.44 -4.45
C ILE A 42 -7.97 10.94 -3.00
N GLY A 43 -8.77 11.51 -2.12
CA GLY A 43 -8.68 11.30 -0.66
C GLY A 43 -7.83 12.38 0.01
N CYS A 44 -8.52 13.36 0.58
CA CYS A 44 -7.96 14.59 1.14
C CYS A 44 -7.76 14.52 2.67
N GLY A 45 -7.63 13.30 3.23
CA GLY A 45 -7.27 13.10 4.64
C GLY A 45 -5.80 13.46 4.93
N GLY A 46 -5.37 13.23 6.16
CA GLY A 46 -4.00 13.57 6.58
C GLY A 46 -2.92 12.91 5.72
N ARG A 47 -3.08 11.62 5.38
CA ARG A 47 -2.11 10.91 4.54
C ARG A 47 -2.12 11.43 3.10
N GLY A 48 -3.32 11.65 2.51
CA GLY A 48 -3.41 12.22 1.15
C GLY A 48 -2.80 13.62 1.04
N THR A 49 -3.08 14.49 2.02
CA THR A 49 -2.43 15.81 2.12
C THR A 49 -0.90 15.68 2.21
N GLY A 50 -0.41 14.71 3.01
CA GLY A 50 1.02 14.44 3.13
C GLY A 50 1.64 13.95 1.81
N ALA A 51 1.00 13.02 1.11
CA ALA A 51 1.44 12.49 -0.18
C ALA A 51 1.46 13.60 -1.27
N ALA A 52 0.43 14.44 -1.31
CA ALA A 52 0.41 15.60 -2.20
C ALA A 52 1.57 16.57 -1.90
N ALA A 53 1.84 16.84 -0.62
CA ALA A 53 2.98 17.69 -0.23
C ALA A 53 4.32 17.07 -0.64
N GLN A 54 4.49 15.76 -0.52
CA GLN A 54 5.68 15.04 -0.97
C GLN A 54 5.83 15.12 -2.49
N ALA A 55 4.77 14.91 -3.25
CA ALA A 55 4.78 15.10 -4.71
C ALA A 55 5.20 16.52 -5.12
N LEU A 56 4.64 17.54 -4.45
CA LEU A 56 5.00 18.95 -4.68
C LEU A 56 6.42 19.30 -4.26
N SER A 57 7.02 18.49 -3.36
CA SER A 57 8.38 18.70 -2.83
C SER A 57 9.47 18.00 -3.63
N THR A 58 9.12 17.26 -4.68
CA THR A 58 10.07 16.66 -5.61
C THR A 58 10.83 17.75 -6.41
N SER A 59 11.95 17.38 -7.00
CA SER A 59 12.71 18.27 -7.88
C SER A 59 12.04 18.53 -9.24
N GLN A 60 10.97 17.81 -9.54
CA GLN A 60 10.23 17.93 -10.81
C GLN A 60 9.21 19.09 -10.74
N ASN A 61 8.79 19.57 -11.91
CA ASN A 61 7.74 20.59 -12.01
C ASN A 61 6.38 19.92 -11.84
N VAL A 62 5.92 19.78 -10.59
CA VAL A 62 4.65 19.12 -10.21
C VAL A 62 3.64 20.16 -9.77
N GLN A 63 2.39 20.01 -10.22
CA GLN A 63 1.23 20.81 -9.77
C GLN A 63 0.06 19.93 -9.37
N ILE A 64 -0.61 20.25 -8.26
CA ILE A 64 -1.94 19.70 -7.94
C ILE A 64 -2.96 20.52 -8.70
N VAL A 65 -3.73 19.88 -9.59
CA VAL A 65 -4.70 20.55 -10.47
C VAL A 65 -6.15 20.11 -10.24
N ALA A 66 -6.39 19.07 -9.45
CA ALA A 66 -7.71 18.61 -9.04
C ALA A 66 -7.66 17.94 -7.69
N MET A 67 -8.75 18.01 -6.92
CA MET A 67 -8.92 17.36 -5.63
C MET A 67 -10.30 16.72 -5.53
N ALA A 68 -10.34 15.52 -4.90
CA ALA A 68 -11.59 14.78 -4.70
C ALA A 68 -11.62 14.10 -3.33
N ASP A 69 -12.73 14.24 -2.62
CA ASP A 69 -13.01 13.54 -1.37
C ASP A 69 -14.51 13.29 -1.21
N ALA A 70 -14.89 12.30 -0.41
CA ALA A 70 -16.28 12.08 -0.06
C ALA A 70 -16.82 13.23 0.81
N PHE A 71 -15.93 13.88 1.59
CA PHE A 71 -16.28 14.93 2.55
C PHE A 71 -15.65 16.27 2.19
N LYS A 72 -16.53 17.29 2.11
CA LYS A 72 -16.11 18.67 1.77
C LYS A 72 -15.09 19.24 2.77
N ASP A 73 -15.32 19.02 4.07
CA ASP A 73 -14.42 19.52 5.13
C ASP A 73 -12.99 18.95 4.98
N ARG A 74 -12.86 17.67 4.58
CA ARG A 74 -11.55 17.06 4.32
C ARG A 74 -10.85 17.70 3.14
N LEU A 75 -11.58 17.94 2.07
CA LEU A 75 -11.06 18.61 0.87
C LEU A 75 -10.62 20.04 1.20
N ASP A 76 -11.45 20.81 1.88
CA ASP A 76 -11.16 22.20 2.25
C ASP A 76 -9.94 22.29 3.17
N ASP A 77 -9.85 21.44 4.19
CA ASP A 77 -8.69 21.35 5.09
C ASP A 77 -7.39 21.01 4.36
N ALA A 78 -7.43 20.04 3.44
CA ALA A 78 -6.27 19.67 2.64
C ALA A 78 -5.83 20.83 1.74
N TYR A 79 -6.76 21.47 1.04
CA TYR A 79 -6.48 22.63 0.21
C TYR A 79 -5.83 23.76 1.01
N LYS A 80 -6.42 24.12 2.17
CA LYS A 80 -5.87 25.12 3.09
C LYS A 80 -4.47 24.75 3.58
N ASN A 81 -4.25 23.50 3.95
CA ASN A 81 -2.94 23.04 4.44
C ASN A 81 -1.87 23.10 3.34
N LEU A 82 -2.17 22.66 2.11
CA LEU A 82 -1.24 22.67 0.99
C LEU A 82 -0.89 24.09 0.52
N THR A 83 -1.82 25.04 0.67
CA THR A 83 -1.61 26.45 0.27
C THR A 83 -1.03 27.33 1.39
N ALA A 84 -1.09 26.91 2.66
CA ALA A 84 -0.64 27.72 3.79
C ALA A 84 0.64 27.22 4.47
N LYS A 85 0.97 25.93 4.38
CA LYS A 85 2.12 25.32 5.07
C LYS A 85 3.35 25.24 4.17
N LYS A 86 4.51 25.39 4.79
CA LYS A 86 5.81 25.07 4.15
C LYS A 86 6.16 23.62 4.49
N TYR A 87 6.39 22.83 3.47
CA TYR A 87 6.85 21.44 3.58
C TYR A 87 8.36 21.36 3.36
N LYS A 88 8.95 20.16 3.46
CA LYS A 88 10.38 19.96 3.26
C LYS A 88 10.60 18.88 2.19
N ASP A 89 11.57 19.11 1.32
CA ASP A 89 12.06 18.09 0.39
C ASP A 89 12.88 16.98 1.09
N ALA A 90 13.41 16.03 0.33
CA ALA A 90 14.21 14.93 0.87
C ALA A 90 15.49 15.38 1.58
N ALA A 91 16.02 16.56 1.24
CA ALA A 91 17.19 17.16 1.87
C ALA A 91 16.85 18.02 3.10
N GLY A 92 15.55 18.12 3.44
CA GLY A 92 15.05 18.93 4.56
C GLY A 92 14.91 20.43 4.24
N LYS A 93 15.07 20.84 2.99
CA LYS A 93 14.91 22.23 2.54
C LYS A 93 13.42 22.57 2.46
N ALA A 94 13.06 23.77 2.92
CA ALA A 94 11.68 24.25 2.85
C ALA A 94 11.23 24.43 1.38
N VAL A 95 10.04 23.92 1.07
CA VAL A 95 9.38 24.04 -0.23
C VAL A 95 8.10 24.85 -0.06
N ASP A 96 7.93 25.85 -0.88
CA ASP A 96 6.68 26.59 -0.98
C ASP A 96 5.72 25.81 -1.90
N THR A 97 4.76 25.13 -1.31
CA THR A 97 3.77 24.33 -2.04
C THR A 97 2.61 25.19 -2.55
N ALA A 98 2.40 26.38 -2.01
CA ALA A 98 1.26 27.23 -2.35
C ALA A 98 1.22 27.60 -3.84
N THR A 99 2.37 27.92 -4.42
CA THR A 99 2.50 28.26 -5.84
C THR A 99 2.31 27.10 -6.80
N LYS A 100 2.31 25.87 -6.27
CA LYS A 100 2.17 24.62 -7.03
C LYS A 100 0.78 23.98 -6.89
N VAL A 101 -0.16 24.62 -6.16
CA VAL A 101 -1.53 24.18 -6.02
C VAL A 101 -2.43 25.07 -6.86
N ASN A 102 -2.87 24.56 -8.01
CA ASN A 102 -3.73 25.27 -8.96
C ASN A 102 -5.05 24.49 -9.12
N VAL A 103 -5.92 24.55 -8.12
CA VAL A 103 -7.18 23.83 -8.07
C VAL A 103 -8.33 24.84 -8.01
N PRO A 104 -8.90 25.24 -9.14
CA PRO A 104 -10.08 26.10 -9.18
C PRO A 104 -11.31 25.35 -8.63
N ASP A 105 -12.37 26.08 -8.32
CA ASP A 105 -13.53 25.51 -7.61
C ASP A 105 -14.27 24.43 -8.41
N ASP A 106 -14.29 24.51 -9.72
CA ASP A 106 -14.85 23.52 -10.64
C ASP A 106 -14.01 22.21 -10.73
N ARG A 107 -12.82 22.17 -10.11
CA ARG A 107 -11.97 20.99 -9.97
C ARG A 107 -11.85 20.47 -8.53
N LYS A 108 -12.72 20.94 -7.65
CA LYS A 108 -12.92 20.46 -6.27
C LYS A 108 -14.16 19.59 -6.22
N PHE A 109 -13.97 18.27 -6.28
CA PHE A 109 -15.07 17.32 -6.39
C PHE A 109 -15.40 16.70 -5.03
N VAL A 110 -16.68 16.66 -4.65
CA VAL A 110 -17.16 16.11 -3.38
C VAL A 110 -18.21 15.03 -3.63
N GLY A 111 -18.15 13.94 -2.84
CA GLY A 111 -19.08 12.82 -2.90
C GLY A 111 -18.43 11.50 -3.30
N PHE A 112 -19.24 10.44 -3.36
CA PHE A 112 -18.74 9.08 -3.63
C PHE A 112 -18.21 8.89 -5.06
N ASP A 113 -18.68 9.67 -6.02
CA ASP A 113 -18.26 9.65 -7.43
C ASP A 113 -17.20 10.71 -7.77
N ALA A 114 -16.80 11.51 -6.80
CA ALA A 114 -15.84 12.60 -6.96
C ALA A 114 -14.53 12.16 -7.63
N PHE A 115 -14.02 10.96 -7.27
CA PHE A 115 -12.82 10.40 -7.86
C PHE A 115 -12.92 10.22 -9.38
N LYS A 116 -14.08 9.79 -9.90
CA LYS A 116 -14.27 9.59 -11.34
C LYS A 116 -14.12 10.92 -12.10
N LYS A 117 -14.70 11.99 -11.56
CA LYS A 117 -14.64 13.32 -12.17
C LYS A 117 -13.21 13.86 -12.22
N ALA A 118 -12.46 13.70 -11.11
CA ALA A 118 -11.08 14.16 -11.03
C ALA A 118 -10.14 13.33 -11.92
N ILE A 119 -10.27 12.00 -11.94
CA ILE A 119 -9.43 11.09 -12.73
C ILE A 119 -9.70 11.25 -14.23
N ALA A 120 -10.94 11.50 -14.63
CA ALA A 120 -11.33 11.66 -16.04
C ALA A 120 -10.83 12.95 -16.69
N LEU A 121 -10.25 13.88 -15.95
CA LEU A 121 -9.66 15.11 -16.51
C LEU A 121 -8.51 14.73 -17.44
N LYS A 122 -8.57 15.19 -18.68
CA LYS A 122 -7.60 14.82 -19.72
C LYS A 122 -6.20 15.37 -19.48
N ASP A 123 -6.13 16.50 -18.82
CA ASP A 123 -4.87 17.19 -18.48
C ASP A 123 -4.25 16.72 -17.15
N VAL A 124 -4.78 15.70 -16.50
CA VAL A 124 -4.17 15.03 -15.36
C VAL A 124 -3.24 13.92 -15.86
N ASP A 125 -2.02 13.89 -15.39
CA ASP A 125 -1.00 12.91 -15.76
C ASP A 125 -0.86 11.80 -14.69
N VAL A 126 -0.98 12.19 -13.42
CA VAL A 126 -0.76 11.31 -12.25
C VAL A 126 -1.94 11.44 -11.29
N VAL A 127 -2.31 10.33 -10.66
CA VAL A 127 -3.27 10.33 -9.56
C VAL A 127 -2.62 9.85 -8.28
N ILE A 128 -2.92 10.53 -7.16
CA ILE A 128 -2.59 10.09 -5.80
C ILE A 128 -3.86 9.51 -5.19
N LEU A 129 -3.88 8.21 -4.92
CA LEU A 129 -5.02 7.49 -4.35
C LEU A 129 -4.78 7.24 -2.85
N ALA A 130 -5.40 8.04 -1.99
CA ALA A 130 -5.20 8.02 -0.54
C ALA A 130 -6.51 7.93 0.27
N THR A 131 -7.58 7.43 -0.34
CA THR A 131 -8.83 7.07 0.31
C THR A 131 -8.67 5.83 1.21
N PRO A 132 -9.63 5.50 2.08
CA PRO A 132 -9.60 4.22 2.81
C PRO A 132 -9.43 3.03 1.86
N PRO A 133 -8.75 1.96 2.31
CA PRO A 133 -8.35 0.81 1.46
C PRO A 133 -9.48 0.14 0.66
N GLY A 134 -10.70 0.08 1.22
CA GLY A 134 -11.84 -0.52 0.54
C GLY A 134 -12.18 0.12 -0.81
N PHE A 135 -11.88 1.39 -1.00
CA PHE A 135 -12.11 2.10 -2.27
C PHE A 135 -10.99 1.89 -3.30
N ARG A 136 -9.83 1.40 -2.88
CA ARG A 136 -8.62 1.34 -3.72
C ARG A 136 -8.82 0.55 -5.02
N PRO A 137 -9.46 -0.65 -5.02
CA PRO A 137 -9.64 -1.40 -6.26
C PRO A 137 -10.40 -0.63 -7.33
N SER A 138 -11.48 0.07 -6.96
CA SER A 138 -12.29 0.84 -7.91
C SER A 138 -11.59 2.13 -8.39
N HIS A 139 -10.83 2.79 -7.50
CA HIS A 139 -10.09 3.99 -7.87
C HIS A 139 -8.89 3.66 -8.76
N PHE A 140 -8.21 2.54 -8.50
CA PHE A 140 -7.10 2.05 -9.33
C PHE A 140 -7.60 1.66 -10.74
N GLU A 141 -8.74 0.96 -10.82
CA GLU A 141 -9.37 0.63 -12.10
C GLU A 141 -9.66 1.89 -12.93
N GLU A 142 -10.30 2.90 -12.32
CA GLU A 142 -10.62 4.15 -13.01
C GLU A 142 -9.35 4.88 -13.49
N ALA A 143 -8.28 4.87 -12.67
CA ALA A 143 -7.00 5.48 -13.01
C ALA A 143 -6.35 4.80 -14.23
N VAL A 144 -6.28 3.45 -14.24
CA VAL A 144 -5.71 2.68 -15.35
C VAL A 144 -6.55 2.81 -16.61
N LYS A 145 -7.90 2.84 -16.48
CA LYS A 145 -8.81 3.06 -17.59
C LYS A 145 -8.56 4.41 -18.28
N ASN A 146 -8.24 5.44 -17.52
CA ASN A 146 -7.96 6.79 -18.00
C ASN A 146 -6.47 7.06 -18.26
N ASP A 147 -5.63 6.01 -18.37
CA ASP A 147 -4.20 6.08 -18.72
C ASP A 147 -3.36 6.96 -17.78
N LYS A 148 -3.66 6.98 -16.48
CA LYS A 148 -2.93 7.77 -15.50
C LYS A 148 -1.78 6.97 -14.88
N HIS A 149 -0.64 7.63 -14.63
CA HIS A 149 0.36 7.14 -13.68
C HIS A 149 -0.20 7.22 -12.26
N ILE A 150 0.23 6.32 -11.36
CA ILE A 150 -0.44 6.14 -10.09
C ILE A 150 0.57 6.10 -8.93
N PHE A 151 0.33 6.91 -7.91
CA PHE A 151 0.74 6.64 -6.56
C PHE A 151 -0.49 6.20 -5.77
N MET A 152 -0.46 5.03 -5.15
CA MET A 152 -1.57 4.59 -4.30
C MET A 152 -1.09 4.13 -2.93
N GLU A 153 -1.83 4.51 -1.91
CA GLU A 153 -1.56 4.10 -0.54
C GLU A 153 -1.87 2.61 -0.31
N LYS A 154 -1.09 2.02 0.57
CA LYS A 154 -1.35 0.70 1.14
C LYS A 154 -2.46 0.78 2.23
N PRO A 155 -3.14 -0.33 2.57
CA PRO A 155 -3.32 -1.54 1.76
C PRO A 155 -4.10 -1.26 0.48
N VAL A 156 -4.01 -2.17 -0.48
CA VAL A 156 -4.63 -1.94 -1.80
C VAL A 156 -6.03 -2.54 -1.95
N ALA A 157 -6.51 -3.25 -0.94
CA ALA A 157 -7.86 -3.78 -0.83
C ALA A 157 -8.15 -4.21 0.63
N THR A 158 -9.38 -4.67 0.90
CA THR A 158 -9.80 -5.14 2.23
C THR A 158 -10.28 -6.59 2.23
N ASP A 159 -10.47 -7.20 1.05
CA ASP A 159 -10.97 -8.56 0.84
C ASP A 159 -10.35 -9.21 -0.41
N ALA A 160 -10.57 -10.52 -0.57
CA ALA A 160 -10.02 -11.29 -1.67
C ALA A 160 -10.58 -10.86 -3.05
N PRO A 161 -11.88 -10.60 -3.22
CA PRO A 161 -12.40 -10.04 -4.49
C PRO A 161 -11.68 -8.74 -4.89
N GLY A 162 -11.44 -7.85 -3.94
CA GLY A 162 -10.68 -6.61 -4.17
C GLY A 162 -9.24 -6.88 -4.58
N ILE A 163 -8.56 -7.86 -3.97
CA ILE A 163 -7.21 -8.26 -4.35
C ILE A 163 -7.17 -8.83 -5.76
N ARG A 164 -8.09 -9.77 -6.11
CA ARG A 164 -8.16 -10.32 -7.48
C ARG A 164 -8.34 -9.21 -8.52
N LYS A 165 -9.21 -8.25 -8.22
CA LYS A 165 -9.42 -7.07 -9.08
C LYS A 165 -8.15 -6.23 -9.23
N VAL A 166 -7.43 -5.95 -8.15
CA VAL A 166 -6.16 -5.20 -8.22
C VAL A 166 -5.11 -5.94 -9.04
N LEU A 167 -4.99 -7.27 -8.90
CA LEU A 167 -4.05 -8.08 -9.70
C LEU A 167 -4.38 -8.03 -11.19
N GLU A 168 -5.66 -8.13 -11.56
CA GLU A 168 -6.11 -8.00 -12.95
C GLU A 168 -5.77 -6.61 -13.54
N ILE A 169 -6.06 -5.55 -12.79
CA ILE A 169 -5.79 -4.18 -13.19
C ILE A 169 -4.27 -3.91 -13.29
N ALA A 170 -3.46 -4.53 -12.41
CA ALA A 170 -2.00 -4.42 -12.45
C ALA A 170 -1.44 -4.92 -13.79
N GLU A 171 -1.97 -6.02 -14.33
CA GLU A 171 -1.58 -6.52 -15.65
C GLU A 171 -1.98 -5.55 -16.78
N GLN A 172 -3.12 -4.88 -16.66
CA GLN A 172 -3.53 -3.85 -17.61
C GLN A 172 -2.60 -2.62 -17.54
N ALA A 173 -2.23 -2.18 -16.32
CA ALA A 173 -1.29 -1.08 -16.12
C ALA A 173 0.09 -1.39 -16.70
N LYS A 174 0.61 -2.62 -16.53
CA LYS A 174 1.86 -3.09 -17.13
C LYS A 174 1.81 -3.01 -18.67
N LYS A 175 0.74 -3.49 -19.28
CA LYS A 175 0.56 -3.43 -20.74
C LYS A 175 0.54 -2.00 -21.28
N LYS A 176 -0.01 -1.08 -20.53
CA LYS A 176 -0.05 0.35 -20.84
C LYS A 176 1.23 1.09 -20.44
N LYS A 177 2.20 0.43 -19.80
CA LYS A 177 3.43 1.03 -19.28
C LYS A 177 3.17 2.20 -18.32
N LEU A 178 2.14 2.10 -17.50
CA LEU A 178 1.84 3.09 -16.47
C LEU A 178 2.71 2.81 -15.25
N ASN A 179 3.42 3.82 -14.77
CA ASN A 179 4.13 3.71 -13.50
C ASN A 179 3.13 3.63 -12.35
N VAL A 180 3.24 2.60 -11.53
CA VAL A 180 2.41 2.37 -10.36
C VAL A 180 3.31 2.16 -9.16
N VAL A 181 3.30 3.10 -8.21
CA VAL A 181 3.97 2.99 -6.90
C VAL A 181 2.93 2.74 -5.84
N VAL A 182 3.20 1.78 -4.96
CA VAL A 182 2.40 1.51 -3.76
C VAL A 182 3.14 2.04 -2.53
N GLY A 183 2.46 2.76 -1.64
CA GLY A 183 3.01 3.40 -0.44
C GLY A 183 3.59 2.43 0.60
N LEU A 184 4.38 1.45 0.16
CA LEU A 184 5.19 0.55 0.97
C LEU A 184 6.59 1.16 1.15
N GLN A 185 6.67 2.26 1.87
CA GLN A 185 7.86 3.13 1.94
C GLN A 185 9.15 2.43 2.38
N ARG A 186 9.09 1.23 3.01
CA ARG A 186 10.28 0.47 3.40
C ARG A 186 11.11 0.02 2.21
N HIS A 187 10.50 -0.15 1.03
CA HIS A 187 11.20 -0.41 -0.23
C HIS A 187 12.03 0.78 -0.73
N TYR A 188 11.84 1.96 -0.13
CA TYR A 188 12.57 3.20 -0.42
C TYR A 188 13.45 3.65 0.77
N GLN A 189 13.57 2.83 1.80
CA GLN A 189 14.32 3.14 3.02
C GLN A 189 15.70 2.48 2.99
N ALA A 190 16.75 3.30 3.05
CA ALA A 190 18.13 2.87 2.80
C ALA A 190 18.59 1.69 3.64
N ASN A 191 18.31 1.69 4.95
CA ASN A 191 18.70 0.59 5.84
C ASN A 191 18.02 -0.74 5.47
N TYR A 192 16.75 -0.74 5.03
CA TYR A 192 16.05 -1.94 4.57
C TYR A 192 16.64 -2.45 3.25
N ILE A 193 16.79 -1.57 2.26
CA ILE A 193 17.34 -1.91 0.95
C ILE A 193 18.72 -2.57 1.11
N GLU A 194 19.62 -1.94 1.86
CA GLU A 194 20.99 -2.42 2.05
C GLU A 194 21.06 -3.73 2.86
N ALA A 195 20.29 -3.83 3.94
CA ALA A 195 20.30 -5.04 4.76
C ALA A 195 19.68 -6.23 4.03
N ILE A 196 18.51 -6.04 3.37
CA ILE A 196 17.83 -7.12 2.64
C ILE A 196 18.64 -7.55 1.42
N LYS A 197 19.29 -6.62 0.71
CA LYS A 197 20.22 -6.98 -0.35
C LYS A 197 21.31 -7.93 0.17
N ARG A 198 21.96 -7.64 1.30
CA ARG A 198 22.99 -8.50 1.90
C ARG A 198 22.43 -9.84 2.36
N ILE A 199 21.22 -9.88 2.89
CA ILE A 199 20.52 -11.12 3.23
C ILE A 199 20.33 -11.97 1.97
N HIS A 200 19.88 -11.37 0.88
CA HIS A 200 19.69 -12.04 -0.39
C HIS A 200 21.00 -12.50 -1.06
N ASP A 201 22.12 -11.81 -0.77
CA ASP A 201 23.46 -12.19 -1.17
C ASP A 201 24.07 -13.29 -0.26
N GLY A 202 23.30 -13.80 0.74
CA GLY A 202 23.69 -14.93 1.60
C GLY A 202 24.50 -14.55 2.83
N ALA A 203 24.56 -13.27 3.24
CA ALA A 203 25.38 -12.79 4.36
C ALA A 203 25.08 -13.52 5.69
N ILE A 204 23.81 -13.92 5.92
CA ILE A 204 23.40 -14.67 7.12
C ILE A 204 22.96 -16.11 6.80
N GLY A 205 23.19 -16.57 5.56
CA GLY A 205 22.76 -17.90 5.07
C GLY A 205 21.26 -17.95 4.77
N ASP A 206 20.72 -19.18 4.71
CA ASP A 206 19.29 -19.40 4.46
C ASP A 206 18.47 -18.96 5.67
N ILE A 207 17.36 -18.27 5.45
CA ILE A 207 16.46 -17.84 6.52
C ILE A 207 15.71 -19.05 7.07
N VAL A 208 15.86 -19.31 8.37
CA VAL A 208 15.24 -20.42 9.09
C VAL A 208 14.13 -19.99 10.03
N GLY A 209 13.93 -18.69 10.26
CA GLY A 209 12.87 -18.13 11.10
C GLY A 209 12.98 -16.62 11.25
N GLY A 210 12.00 -16.03 11.90
CA GLY A 210 11.98 -14.60 12.17
C GLY A 210 10.74 -14.15 12.91
N GLN A 211 10.70 -12.87 13.21
CA GLN A 211 9.56 -12.22 13.84
C GLN A 211 9.33 -10.85 13.22
N VAL A 212 8.06 -10.50 13.06
CA VAL A 212 7.64 -9.18 12.58
C VAL A 212 6.60 -8.60 13.53
N TYR A 213 6.75 -7.30 13.86
CA TYR A 213 5.97 -6.67 14.90
C TYR A 213 5.38 -5.33 14.47
N TRP A 214 4.08 -5.15 14.75
CA TRP A 214 3.46 -3.85 14.89
C TRP A 214 2.70 -3.79 16.21
N VAL A 215 3.42 -3.54 17.27
CA VAL A 215 2.90 -3.56 18.65
C VAL A 215 2.99 -2.14 19.21
N GLY A 216 1.84 -1.54 19.47
CA GLY A 216 1.76 -0.15 19.92
C GLY A 216 0.40 0.23 20.48
N SER A 217 0.17 1.53 20.60
CA SER A 217 -1.08 2.12 21.05
C SER A 217 -2.13 2.18 19.95
N SER A 218 -3.39 2.35 20.32
CA SER A 218 -4.50 2.56 19.38
C SER A 218 -4.33 3.88 18.62
N PRO A 219 -4.71 3.94 17.33
CA PRO A 219 -4.79 5.19 16.60
C PRO A 219 -5.99 6.03 17.08
N TRP A 220 -6.19 7.17 16.41
CA TRP A 220 -7.35 8.02 16.61
C TRP A 220 -8.67 7.23 16.48
N MET A 221 -9.68 7.64 17.20
CA MET A 221 -11.05 7.15 17.12
C MET A 221 -11.99 8.37 16.97
N LYS A 222 -13.09 8.21 16.26
CA LYS A 222 -14.14 9.21 16.10
C LYS A 222 -15.42 8.71 16.72
N GLU A 223 -15.94 9.46 17.68
CA GLU A 223 -17.26 9.19 18.22
C GLU A 223 -18.35 9.61 17.24
N ARG A 224 -19.49 8.90 17.32
CA ARG A 224 -20.67 9.23 16.51
C ARG A 224 -21.19 10.61 16.91
N GLN A 225 -21.45 11.42 15.90
CA GLN A 225 -22.12 12.70 16.10
C GLN A 225 -23.65 12.56 15.90
N PRO A 226 -24.46 13.44 16.53
CA PRO A 226 -25.89 13.45 16.28
C PRO A 226 -26.21 13.57 14.79
N ASN A 227 -27.28 12.90 14.36
CA ASN A 227 -27.80 12.91 12.99
C ASN A 227 -26.89 12.31 11.90
N GLN A 228 -25.76 11.73 12.24
CA GLN A 228 -24.98 10.96 11.29
C GLN A 228 -25.72 9.68 10.88
N THR A 229 -25.81 9.44 9.57
CA THR A 229 -26.21 8.11 9.07
C THR A 229 -25.12 7.08 9.40
N GLU A 230 -25.45 5.79 9.32
CA GLU A 230 -24.49 4.73 9.56
C GLU A 230 -23.32 4.78 8.56
N MET A 231 -23.62 5.01 7.29
CA MET A 231 -22.60 5.16 6.26
C MET A 231 -21.64 6.32 6.57
N GLU A 232 -22.18 7.50 6.94
CA GLU A 232 -21.34 8.64 7.28
C GLU A 232 -20.45 8.36 8.50
N TYR A 233 -21.03 7.78 9.54
CA TYR A 233 -20.28 7.46 10.76
C TYR A 233 -19.13 6.48 10.47
N GLN A 234 -19.41 5.36 9.79
CA GLN A 234 -18.39 4.37 9.47
C GLN A 234 -17.30 4.99 8.60
N MET A 235 -17.63 5.79 7.61
CA MET A 235 -16.65 6.48 6.77
C MET A 235 -15.81 7.51 7.54
N ARG A 236 -16.38 8.23 8.51
CA ARG A 236 -15.61 9.15 9.35
C ARG A 236 -14.72 8.45 10.36
N ASN A 237 -15.14 7.27 10.83
CA ASN A 237 -14.42 6.41 11.77
C ASN A 237 -13.82 5.16 11.07
N TRP A 238 -13.43 5.30 9.80
CA TRP A 238 -13.12 4.24 8.86
C TRP A 238 -12.11 3.19 9.34
N TYR A 239 -11.21 3.57 10.24
CA TYR A 239 -10.19 2.67 10.76
C TYR A 239 -10.74 1.44 11.49
N TYR A 240 -11.97 1.53 11.99
CA TYR A 240 -12.59 0.51 12.84
C TYR A 240 -13.60 -0.39 12.11
N PHE A 241 -13.64 -0.31 10.77
CA PHE A 241 -14.56 -1.09 9.94
C PHE A 241 -13.81 -1.85 8.84
N ASN A 242 -13.97 -3.19 8.83
CA ASN A 242 -13.24 -4.07 7.91
C ASN A 242 -13.41 -3.71 6.43
N TRP A 243 -14.61 -3.33 6.02
CA TRP A 243 -14.85 -2.97 4.62
C TRP A 243 -14.06 -1.73 4.17
N LEU A 244 -13.63 -0.90 5.12
CA LEU A 244 -12.84 0.32 4.87
C LEU A 244 -11.34 0.10 5.08
N CYS A 245 -10.94 -0.54 6.19
CA CYS A 245 -9.53 -0.66 6.58
C CYS A 245 -8.93 -2.06 6.41
N GLY A 246 -9.76 -3.12 6.44
CA GLY A 246 -9.29 -4.51 6.43
C GLY A 246 -8.76 -5.02 7.78
N ASP A 247 -9.06 -4.33 8.88
CA ASP A 247 -8.50 -4.46 10.23
C ASP A 247 -7.06 -3.90 10.33
N HIS A 248 -6.59 -3.64 11.55
CA HIS A 248 -5.26 -3.05 11.80
C HIS A 248 -4.10 -3.95 11.35
N ILE A 249 -4.32 -5.26 11.26
CA ILE A 249 -3.36 -6.18 10.65
C ILE A 249 -3.09 -5.84 9.18
N SER A 250 -4.11 -5.45 8.43
CA SER A 250 -3.96 -5.00 7.04
C SER A 250 -3.54 -3.54 6.97
N GLU A 251 -4.17 -2.66 7.76
CA GLU A 251 -3.96 -1.22 7.63
C GLU A 251 -2.56 -0.79 8.10
N GLN A 252 -2.05 -1.35 9.19
CA GLN A 252 -0.72 -0.99 9.72
C GLN A 252 0.30 -2.09 9.54
N HIS A 253 0.01 -3.31 9.99
CA HIS A 253 0.97 -4.38 10.07
C HIS A 253 1.39 -4.95 8.70
N VAL A 254 0.67 -4.64 7.64
CA VAL A 254 1.06 -4.98 6.26
C VAL A 254 2.49 -4.55 5.93
N HIS A 255 2.98 -3.46 6.50
CA HIS A 255 4.38 -3.02 6.32
C HIS A 255 5.40 -4.07 6.78
N ASN A 256 5.17 -4.69 7.94
CA ASN A 256 6.09 -5.70 8.50
C ASN A 256 5.90 -7.05 7.81
N ILE A 257 4.65 -7.40 7.46
CA ILE A 257 4.33 -8.59 6.67
C ILE A 257 5.00 -8.52 5.29
N ASP A 258 4.96 -7.36 4.63
CA ASP A 258 5.63 -7.12 3.36
C ASP A 258 7.16 -7.31 3.46
N VAL A 259 7.80 -6.86 4.54
CA VAL A 259 9.22 -7.09 4.79
C VAL A 259 9.51 -8.59 4.93
N ALA A 260 8.65 -9.37 5.61
CA ALA A 260 8.82 -10.82 5.69
C ALA A 260 8.77 -11.46 4.29
N ASN A 261 7.78 -11.07 3.48
CA ASN A 261 7.65 -11.51 2.10
C ASN A 261 8.86 -11.12 1.24
N TRP A 262 9.37 -9.90 1.41
CA TRP A 262 10.55 -9.40 0.72
C TRP A 262 11.81 -10.19 1.10
N VAL A 263 12.06 -10.39 2.40
CA VAL A 263 13.20 -11.19 2.90
C VAL A 263 13.12 -12.63 2.38
N LYS A 264 11.92 -13.24 2.37
CA LYS A 264 11.69 -14.62 1.90
C LYS A 264 11.62 -14.75 0.37
N LYS A 265 11.59 -13.65 -0.38
CA LYS A 265 11.36 -13.64 -1.84
C LYS A 265 10.10 -14.41 -2.26
N GLY A 266 9.08 -14.39 -1.42
CA GLY A 266 7.85 -15.16 -1.64
C GLY A 266 6.77 -14.85 -0.60
N TYR A 267 5.67 -15.55 -0.71
CA TYR A 267 4.50 -15.37 0.15
C TYR A 267 4.20 -16.66 0.91
N PRO A 268 3.60 -16.59 2.12
CA PRO A 268 3.27 -17.80 2.87
C PRO A 268 2.24 -18.65 2.12
N VAL A 269 2.41 -19.97 2.17
CA VAL A 269 1.49 -20.95 1.57
C VAL A 269 0.29 -21.24 2.47
N GLU A 270 0.49 -21.05 3.79
CA GLU A 270 -0.56 -21.17 4.79
C GLU A 270 -0.28 -20.26 5.98
N ILE A 271 -1.34 -19.86 6.68
CA ILE A 271 -1.30 -19.06 7.90
C ILE A 271 -2.24 -19.67 8.93
N GLN A 272 -1.78 -19.73 10.17
CA GLN A 272 -2.59 -20.02 11.34
C GLN A 272 -2.34 -18.95 12.41
N GLY A 273 -3.23 -18.84 13.39
CA GLY A 273 -2.99 -17.92 14.48
C GLY A 273 -4.19 -17.71 15.40
N THR A 274 -3.97 -16.84 16.35
CA THR A 274 -4.98 -16.43 17.34
C THR A 274 -5.10 -14.92 17.38
N GLY A 275 -6.24 -14.42 17.75
CA GLY A 275 -6.50 -12.99 17.90
C GLY A 275 -7.82 -12.75 18.60
N GLY A 276 -8.14 -11.52 18.82
CA GLY A 276 -9.38 -11.18 19.48
C GLY A 276 -9.52 -9.69 19.74
N ARG A 277 -10.55 -9.41 20.53
CA ARG A 277 -10.87 -8.06 21.01
C ARG A 277 -10.98 -8.10 22.53
N GLN A 278 -10.04 -7.45 23.20
CA GLN A 278 -9.93 -7.46 24.67
C GLN A 278 -10.13 -6.08 25.29
N VAL A 279 -9.54 -5.05 24.71
CA VAL A 279 -9.51 -3.70 25.32
C VAL A 279 -10.39 -2.70 24.56
N ARG A 280 -10.61 -2.87 23.28
CA ARG A 280 -11.43 -1.97 22.45
C ARG A 280 -12.87 -2.47 22.37
N THR A 281 -13.57 -2.51 23.49
CA THR A 281 -14.91 -3.11 23.62
C THR A 281 -16.07 -2.11 23.47
N GLY A 282 -15.79 -0.80 23.38
CA GLY A 282 -16.80 0.25 23.29
C GLY A 282 -17.43 0.39 21.90
N LYS A 283 -18.56 1.10 21.82
CA LYS A 283 -19.36 1.31 20.60
C LYS A 283 -18.60 1.99 19.45
N ALA A 284 -17.61 2.80 19.75
CA ALA A 284 -16.84 3.53 18.74
C ALA A 284 -15.74 2.71 18.07
N TYR A 285 -15.49 1.48 18.50
CA TYR A 285 -14.41 0.65 17.98
C TYR A 285 -14.86 -0.31 16.83
N GLY A 286 -16.04 -0.13 16.26
CA GLY A 286 -16.52 -0.92 15.12
C GLY A 286 -16.49 -2.42 15.40
N GLU A 287 -16.00 -3.20 14.44
CA GLU A 287 -15.99 -4.66 14.47
C GLU A 287 -14.60 -5.30 14.50
N ILE A 288 -13.52 -4.52 14.32
CA ILE A 288 -12.17 -5.07 14.17
C ILE A 288 -11.60 -5.61 15.49
N TYR A 289 -10.66 -6.53 15.40
CA TYR A 289 -9.88 -7.02 16.54
C TYR A 289 -8.89 -5.95 17.03
N ASP A 290 -8.33 -6.15 18.22
CA ASP A 290 -7.28 -5.29 18.78
C ASP A 290 -5.92 -6.00 18.91
N HIS A 291 -5.86 -7.31 18.62
CA HIS A 291 -4.62 -8.07 18.55
C HIS A 291 -4.72 -9.29 17.63
N HIS A 292 -3.60 -9.61 16.99
CA HIS A 292 -3.38 -10.83 16.18
C HIS A 292 -1.99 -11.37 16.42
N THR A 293 -1.87 -12.68 16.53
CA THR A 293 -0.60 -13.42 16.55
C THR A 293 -0.71 -14.54 15.53
N LEU A 294 0.25 -14.63 14.61
CA LEU A 294 0.21 -15.53 13.46
C LEU A 294 1.54 -16.25 13.29
N ASP A 295 1.45 -17.44 12.71
CA ASP A 295 2.55 -18.14 12.06
C ASP A 295 2.36 -18.05 10.54
N LEU A 296 3.29 -17.40 9.87
CA LEU A 296 3.37 -17.32 8.41
C LEU A 296 4.25 -18.46 7.93
N VAL A 297 3.66 -19.50 7.33
CA VAL A 297 4.38 -20.69 6.86
C VAL A 297 4.71 -20.56 5.37
N TYR A 298 6.00 -20.56 5.04
CA TYR A 298 6.49 -20.45 3.66
C TYR A 298 6.74 -21.84 3.04
N ALA A 299 6.81 -21.93 1.71
CA ALA A 299 6.90 -23.16 0.95
C ALA A 299 8.12 -24.03 1.32
N ASP A 300 9.20 -23.45 1.81
CA ASP A 300 10.40 -24.15 2.29
C ASP A 300 10.30 -24.63 3.74
N GLY A 301 9.13 -24.49 4.37
CA GLY A 301 8.89 -24.86 5.77
C GLY A 301 9.32 -23.79 6.79
N THR A 302 9.91 -22.67 6.37
CA THR A 302 10.22 -21.56 7.26
C THR A 302 8.95 -20.97 7.86
N VAL A 303 8.96 -20.73 9.17
CA VAL A 303 7.88 -20.06 9.89
C VAL A 303 8.35 -18.70 10.38
N ILE A 304 7.61 -17.65 10.00
CA ILE A 304 7.81 -16.29 10.51
C ILE A 304 6.64 -15.95 11.46
N SER A 305 6.97 -15.70 12.72
CA SER A 305 5.99 -15.22 13.71
C SER A 305 5.64 -13.77 13.44
N SER A 306 4.34 -13.47 13.41
CA SER A 306 3.80 -12.15 13.12
C SER A 306 2.89 -11.70 14.26
N GLN A 307 3.16 -10.54 14.84
CA GLN A 307 2.38 -10.02 15.97
C GLN A 307 2.00 -8.56 15.73
N CYS A 308 0.71 -8.27 15.86
CA CYS A 308 0.24 -6.89 15.95
C CYS A 308 -0.80 -6.74 17.05
N ARG A 309 -0.73 -5.63 17.75
CA ARG A 309 -1.71 -5.27 18.77
C ARG A 309 -1.71 -3.76 19.03
N GLN A 310 -2.83 -3.28 19.55
CA GLN A 310 -3.06 -1.87 19.85
C GLN A 310 -3.59 -1.71 21.28
N PHE A 311 -2.68 -1.84 22.28
CA PHE A 311 -2.97 -1.73 23.70
C PHE A 311 -2.21 -0.56 24.31
N GLU A 312 -2.91 0.31 25.04
CA GLU A 312 -2.30 1.42 25.77
C GLU A 312 -1.49 0.91 26.98
N GLY A 313 -0.42 1.63 27.32
CA GLY A 313 0.38 1.35 28.52
C GLY A 313 1.18 0.05 28.51
N THR A 314 1.39 -0.55 27.34
CA THR A 314 2.10 -1.82 27.19
C THR A 314 3.40 -1.66 26.43
N TRP A 315 4.22 -2.73 26.39
CA TRP A 315 5.46 -2.76 25.60
C TRP A 315 5.17 -2.49 24.10
N ASN A 316 6.00 -1.65 23.47
CA ASN A 316 5.86 -1.25 22.08
C ASN A 316 7.06 -1.70 21.25
N ARG A 317 6.77 -2.18 20.03
CA ARG A 317 7.78 -2.53 19.03
C ARG A 317 7.19 -2.48 17.61
N VAL A 318 7.86 -1.76 16.72
CA VAL A 318 7.51 -1.74 15.28
C VAL A 318 8.81 -1.98 14.51
N ASP A 319 9.15 -3.23 14.27
CA ASP A 319 10.28 -3.64 13.44
C ASP A 319 10.23 -5.16 13.14
N GLU A 320 11.29 -5.70 12.56
CA GLU A 320 11.47 -7.09 12.19
C GLU A 320 12.82 -7.63 12.65
N ALA A 321 12.89 -8.96 12.85
CA ALA A 321 14.11 -9.71 13.13
C ALA A 321 14.09 -11.02 12.33
N PHE A 322 15.24 -11.44 11.82
CA PHE A 322 15.37 -12.71 11.08
C PHE A 322 16.61 -13.46 11.51
N VAL A 323 16.47 -14.79 11.51
CA VAL A 323 17.51 -15.76 11.85
C VAL A 323 17.82 -16.57 10.59
N GLY A 324 19.07 -16.59 10.23
CA GLY A 324 19.59 -17.42 9.15
C GLY A 324 20.53 -18.52 9.66
N THR A 325 20.97 -19.42 8.78
CA THR A 325 21.86 -20.54 9.11
C THR A 325 23.28 -20.12 9.50
N LYS A 326 23.72 -18.91 9.12
CA LYS A 326 25.07 -18.39 9.40
C LYS A 326 25.07 -17.17 10.30
N GLY A 327 23.93 -16.52 10.48
CA GLY A 327 23.84 -15.26 11.21
C GLY A 327 22.42 -14.76 11.40
N ARG A 328 22.27 -13.51 11.83
CA ARG A 328 20.98 -12.91 12.12
C ARG A 328 20.96 -11.40 11.94
N ILE A 329 19.76 -10.86 11.88
CA ILE A 329 19.45 -9.45 12.06
C ILE A 329 18.42 -9.32 13.19
N ASP A 330 18.71 -8.49 14.19
CA ASP A 330 17.87 -8.36 15.39
C ASP A 330 16.85 -7.24 15.29
N SER A 331 17.09 -6.28 14.39
CA SER A 331 16.19 -5.11 14.17
C SER A 331 16.54 -4.41 12.85
N PHE A 332 15.51 -3.89 12.17
CA PHE A 332 15.65 -2.97 11.04
C PHE A 332 15.43 -1.49 11.45
N ASP A 333 15.43 -1.19 12.74
CA ASP A 333 15.21 0.17 13.23
C ASP A 333 16.45 1.06 13.07
N GLY A 334 16.52 1.80 11.97
CA GLY A 334 17.52 2.81 11.70
C GLY A 334 18.96 2.35 11.99
N LYS A 335 19.66 3.06 12.88
CA LYS A 335 21.04 2.73 13.28
C LYS A 335 21.21 1.40 14.01
N ARG A 336 20.14 0.77 14.50
CA ARG A 336 20.18 -0.57 15.09
C ARG A 336 20.19 -1.68 14.03
N THR A 337 19.98 -1.34 12.75
CA THR A 337 20.07 -2.29 11.64
C THR A 337 21.48 -2.81 11.50
N ALA A 338 21.70 -4.06 11.93
CA ALA A 338 23.00 -4.72 11.88
C ALA A 338 22.84 -6.20 11.54
N LEU A 339 23.64 -6.67 10.58
CA LEU A 339 23.79 -8.09 10.27
C LEU A 339 24.94 -8.64 11.09
N LYS A 340 24.70 -9.76 11.75
CA LYS A 340 25.65 -10.45 12.61
C LYS A 340 25.86 -11.88 12.11
N ASP A 341 27.11 -12.27 11.88
CA ASP A 341 27.51 -13.64 11.67
C ASP A 341 27.77 -14.32 13.03
N TYR A 342 27.42 -15.61 13.18
CA TYR A 342 27.58 -16.31 14.47
C TYR A 342 29.03 -16.50 14.93
N LYS A 343 29.99 -16.49 13.99
CA LYS A 343 31.42 -16.70 14.29
C LYS A 343 32.18 -15.38 14.41
N SER A 344 31.93 -14.45 13.48
CA SER A 344 32.72 -13.23 13.34
C SER A 344 32.06 -11.98 13.94
N GLY A 345 30.81 -12.06 14.43
CA GLY A 345 30.09 -10.92 15.00
C GLY A 345 29.47 -10.00 13.96
N VAL A 346 29.53 -8.68 14.18
CA VAL A 346 28.90 -7.69 13.27
C VAL A 346 29.64 -7.65 11.93
N ILE A 347 28.93 -8.02 10.85
CA ILE A 347 29.45 -7.99 9.47
C ILE A 347 28.92 -6.81 8.65
N TYR A 348 27.87 -6.16 9.11
CA TYR A 348 27.32 -4.95 8.56
C TYR A 348 26.60 -4.15 9.65
N GLN A 349 26.80 -2.84 9.64
CA GLN A 349 26.10 -1.87 10.50
C GLN A 349 25.68 -0.70 9.66
N HIS A 350 24.38 -0.37 9.69
CA HIS A 350 23.86 0.84 9.04
C HIS A 350 24.26 2.08 9.85
N ASP A 351 24.79 3.13 9.18
CA ASP A 351 25.24 4.34 9.89
C ASP A 351 24.16 5.45 9.94
N GLY A 352 23.17 5.40 9.07
CA GLY A 352 22.03 6.31 9.01
C GLY A 352 22.37 7.77 8.69
N LYS A 353 23.62 8.09 8.32
CA LYS A 353 24.04 9.49 8.14
C LYS A 353 23.47 10.15 6.88
N ALA A 354 23.24 9.35 5.84
CA ALA A 354 22.77 9.81 4.55
C ALA A 354 21.28 9.47 4.31
N ASP A 355 20.58 8.98 5.33
CA ASP A 355 19.18 8.53 5.20
C ASP A 355 18.28 9.70 4.84
N LYS A 356 17.54 9.52 3.77
CA LYS A 356 16.45 10.42 3.37
C LYS A 356 15.13 9.88 3.91
N ASN A 357 14.14 10.76 4.02
CA ASN A 357 12.79 10.36 4.38
C ASN A 357 12.23 9.43 3.28
N PRO A 358 11.94 8.15 3.58
CA PRO A 358 11.50 7.19 2.56
C PRO A 358 10.16 7.56 1.92
N TYR A 359 9.26 8.23 2.64
CA TYR A 359 8.02 8.76 2.08
C TYR A 359 8.26 9.85 1.03
N GLN A 360 9.36 10.60 1.11
CA GLN A 360 9.74 11.55 0.08
C GLN A 360 10.43 10.84 -1.08
N VAL A 361 11.29 9.86 -0.79
CA VAL A 361 12.05 9.12 -1.81
C VAL A 361 11.12 8.39 -2.79
N GLU A 362 10.04 7.75 -2.30
CA GLU A 362 9.08 7.07 -3.18
C GLU A 362 8.43 8.03 -4.20
N HIS A 363 8.16 9.27 -3.80
CA HIS A 363 7.66 10.30 -4.72
C HIS A 363 8.77 10.84 -5.62
N ASP A 364 9.97 11.12 -5.10
CA ASP A 364 11.09 11.60 -5.90
C ASP A 364 11.41 10.65 -7.06
N GLU A 365 11.42 9.35 -6.80
CA GLU A 365 11.70 8.33 -7.81
C GLU A 365 10.57 8.17 -8.82
N LEU A 366 9.30 8.15 -8.37
CA LEU A 366 8.14 8.07 -9.26
C LEU A 366 8.10 9.24 -10.23
N PHE A 367 8.17 10.47 -9.71
CA PHE A 367 8.07 11.67 -10.54
C PHE A 367 9.29 11.86 -11.45
N ALA A 368 10.49 11.43 -11.02
CA ALA A 368 11.66 11.41 -11.86
C ALA A 368 11.53 10.44 -13.05
N ALA A 369 10.98 9.25 -12.84
CA ALA A 369 10.72 8.28 -13.91
C ALA A 369 9.69 8.84 -14.91
N ILE A 370 8.59 9.43 -14.42
CA ILE A 370 7.56 10.04 -15.27
C ILE A 370 8.14 11.19 -16.11
N ALA A 371 8.91 12.11 -15.49
CA ALA A 371 9.52 13.23 -16.19
C ALA A 371 10.48 12.80 -17.31
N LYS A 372 11.09 11.62 -17.18
CA LYS A 372 11.99 11.04 -18.20
C LYS A 372 11.26 10.18 -19.23
N GLY A 373 9.94 9.96 -19.08
CA GLY A 373 9.19 9.01 -19.90
C GLY A 373 9.60 7.55 -19.68
N GLU A 374 10.19 7.21 -18.52
CA GLU A 374 10.64 5.85 -18.18
C GLU A 374 9.50 5.05 -17.54
N TYR A 375 9.31 3.81 -17.99
CA TYR A 375 8.50 2.83 -17.28
C TYR A 375 9.40 2.07 -16.29
N LYS A 376 9.25 2.36 -15.00
CA LYS A 376 10.12 1.81 -13.96
C LYS A 376 9.36 1.04 -12.87
N PHE A 377 8.13 1.44 -12.55
CA PHE A 377 7.41 0.95 -11.37
C PHE A 377 6.16 0.15 -11.73
N ALA A 378 6.05 -1.06 -11.14
CA ALA A 378 4.93 -1.97 -11.29
C ALA A 378 4.55 -2.60 -9.94
N ASP A 379 4.49 -1.79 -8.87
CA ASP A 379 4.40 -2.26 -7.48
C ASP A 379 3.03 -2.85 -7.11
N ALA A 380 2.01 -2.67 -7.96
CA ALA A 380 0.64 -3.09 -7.65
C ALA A 380 0.53 -4.59 -7.34
N GLU A 381 1.29 -5.45 -8.03
CA GLU A 381 1.28 -6.90 -7.79
C GLU A 381 1.86 -7.24 -6.41
N ASN A 382 3.03 -6.67 -6.06
CA ASN A 382 3.62 -6.87 -4.73
C ASN A 382 2.70 -6.32 -3.64
N GLY A 383 2.17 -5.10 -3.81
CA GLY A 383 1.22 -4.49 -2.89
C GLY A 383 -0.03 -5.34 -2.67
N ALA A 384 -0.58 -5.94 -3.75
CA ALA A 384 -1.73 -6.83 -3.69
C ALA A 384 -1.42 -8.12 -2.93
N LYS A 385 -0.29 -8.77 -3.22
CA LYS A 385 0.10 -10.04 -2.56
C LYS A 385 0.47 -9.83 -1.09
N SER A 386 1.15 -8.75 -0.74
CA SER A 386 1.43 -8.42 0.67
C SER A 386 0.15 -8.04 1.44
N THR A 387 -0.78 -7.31 0.79
CA THR A 387 -2.11 -7.07 1.36
C THR A 387 -2.90 -8.38 1.52
N MET A 388 -2.84 -9.30 0.54
CA MET A 388 -3.50 -10.62 0.64
C MET A 388 -2.95 -11.44 1.81
N THR A 389 -1.64 -11.39 2.06
CA THR A 389 -1.03 -12.05 3.24
C THR A 389 -1.64 -11.52 4.54
N ALA A 390 -1.84 -10.22 4.67
CA ALA A 390 -2.49 -9.62 5.84
C ALA A 390 -3.98 -10.01 5.96
N ILE A 391 -4.72 -10.02 4.84
CA ILE A 391 -6.12 -10.47 4.78
C ILE A 391 -6.22 -11.94 5.18
N MET A 392 -5.35 -12.80 4.68
CA MET A 392 -5.27 -14.22 5.04
C MET A 392 -5.02 -14.41 6.55
N GLY A 393 -4.15 -13.58 7.14
CA GLY A 393 -3.92 -13.53 8.59
C GLY A 393 -5.17 -13.14 9.38
N ARG A 394 -5.93 -12.15 8.90
CA ARG A 394 -7.24 -11.80 9.48
C ARG A 394 -8.23 -12.97 9.35
N MET A 395 -8.31 -13.60 8.18
CA MET A 395 -9.17 -14.77 7.97
C MET A 395 -8.84 -15.90 8.96
N ALA A 396 -7.54 -16.18 9.17
CA ALA A 396 -7.09 -17.21 10.11
C ALA A 396 -7.52 -16.90 11.56
N THR A 397 -7.27 -15.69 12.05
CA THR A 397 -7.64 -15.32 13.43
C THR A 397 -9.13 -15.18 13.64
N TYR A 398 -9.88 -14.68 12.65
CA TYR A 398 -11.35 -14.51 12.74
C TYR A 398 -12.10 -15.85 12.69
N SER A 399 -11.61 -16.79 11.86
CA SER A 399 -12.21 -18.12 11.75
C SER A 399 -11.71 -19.10 12.81
N GLY A 400 -10.48 -18.90 13.33
CA GLY A 400 -9.78 -19.87 14.17
C GLY A 400 -9.29 -21.09 13.39
N LYS A 401 -9.14 -20.99 12.05
CA LYS A 401 -8.72 -22.08 11.17
C LYS A 401 -7.31 -21.81 10.63
N MET A 402 -6.63 -22.87 10.21
CA MET A 402 -5.52 -22.76 9.27
C MET A 402 -6.08 -22.39 7.90
N VAL A 403 -5.51 -21.39 7.25
CA VAL A 403 -5.96 -20.86 5.97
C VAL A 403 -4.84 -21.02 4.95
N LYS A 404 -5.15 -21.59 3.80
CA LYS A 404 -4.21 -21.73 2.68
C LYS A 404 -4.33 -20.56 1.72
N TRP A 405 -3.22 -20.24 1.05
CA TRP A 405 -3.15 -19.11 0.11
C TRP A 405 -4.25 -19.16 -0.97
N ASP A 406 -4.39 -20.32 -1.65
CA ASP A 406 -5.35 -20.44 -2.74
C ASP A 406 -6.81 -20.38 -2.24
N GLU A 407 -7.09 -20.94 -1.06
CA GLU A 407 -8.40 -20.85 -0.41
C GLU A 407 -8.75 -19.39 -0.11
N ALA A 408 -7.81 -18.66 0.51
CA ALA A 408 -8.00 -17.26 0.85
C ALA A 408 -8.17 -16.38 -0.38
N LEU A 409 -7.32 -16.55 -1.40
CA LEU A 409 -7.36 -15.74 -2.62
C LEU A 409 -8.64 -15.97 -3.43
N ASN A 410 -9.19 -17.19 -3.40
CA ASN A 410 -10.42 -17.55 -4.11
C ASN A 410 -11.70 -17.34 -3.29
N SER A 411 -11.61 -16.83 -2.06
CA SER A 411 -12.80 -16.47 -1.27
C SER A 411 -13.67 -15.44 -1.99
N ASP A 412 -14.98 -15.65 -1.97
CA ASP A 412 -15.98 -14.74 -2.56
C ASP A 412 -16.59 -13.79 -1.53
N ILE A 413 -16.07 -13.80 -0.29
CA ILE A 413 -16.54 -12.88 0.75
C ILE A 413 -16.13 -11.45 0.39
N ASN A 414 -17.13 -10.67 0.01
CA ASN A 414 -17.04 -9.26 -0.34
C ASN A 414 -17.51 -8.42 0.84
N LEU A 415 -16.60 -7.64 1.41
CA LEU A 415 -16.90 -6.74 2.53
C LEU A 415 -17.51 -5.41 2.10
N PHE A 416 -17.27 -4.99 0.86
CA PHE A 416 -17.68 -3.69 0.36
C PHE A 416 -19.21 -3.58 0.25
N PRO A 417 -19.84 -2.43 0.59
CA PRO A 417 -21.28 -2.23 0.46
C PRO A 417 -21.75 -2.36 -0.99
N ASP A 418 -22.97 -2.89 -1.18
CA ASP A 418 -23.56 -3.04 -2.52
C ASP A 418 -23.96 -1.68 -3.13
N LYS A 419 -24.25 -0.69 -2.27
CA LYS A 419 -24.61 0.68 -2.67
C LYS A 419 -23.83 1.69 -1.83
N LEU A 420 -23.21 2.65 -2.51
CA LEU A 420 -22.59 3.82 -1.89
C LEU A 420 -23.54 5.03 -2.00
N ALA A 421 -24.20 5.34 -0.89
CA ALA A 421 -25.02 6.53 -0.72
C ALA A 421 -25.06 6.87 0.78
N TRP A 422 -25.23 8.13 1.12
CA TRP A 422 -25.23 8.56 2.52
C TRP A 422 -26.37 7.96 3.34
N ASP A 423 -27.48 7.62 2.70
CA ASP A 423 -28.66 6.96 3.26
C ASP A 423 -28.63 5.42 3.13
N ALA A 424 -27.62 4.86 2.50
CA ALA A 424 -27.47 3.40 2.38
C ALA A 424 -26.93 2.79 3.67
N SER A 425 -27.34 1.55 3.95
CA SER A 425 -26.80 0.78 5.08
C SER A 425 -25.52 0.04 4.65
N PRO A 426 -24.40 0.18 5.38
CA PRO A 426 -23.26 -0.73 5.26
C PRO A 426 -23.69 -2.17 5.60
N LYS A 427 -22.87 -3.18 5.19
CA LYS A 427 -23.15 -4.59 5.48
C LYS A 427 -23.10 -4.91 6.97
N ILE A 428 -22.27 -4.20 7.72
CA ILE A 428 -22.16 -4.33 9.18
C ILE A 428 -22.90 -3.19 9.85
N MET A 429 -23.89 -3.55 10.66
CA MET A 429 -24.72 -2.61 11.42
C MET A 429 -24.60 -2.90 12.92
N PRO A 430 -24.71 -1.91 13.79
CA PRO A 430 -24.71 -2.12 15.24
C PRO A 430 -25.99 -2.85 15.68
N GLY A 431 -25.87 -3.64 16.74
CA GLY A 431 -27.02 -4.23 17.44
C GLY A 431 -27.84 -3.20 18.21
N ALA A 432 -28.91 -3.64 18.88
CA ALA A 432 -29.78 -2.79 19.71
C ALA A 432 -29.02 -2.10 20.86
N ASP A 433 -27.95 -2.72 21.33
CA ASP A 433 -27.03 -2.18 22.35
C ASP A 433 -26.06 -1.14 21.80
N GLY A 434 -26.03 -0.93 20.48
CA GLY A 434 -25.11 -0.05 19.77
C GLY A 434 -23.71 -0.62 19.57
N LEU A 435 -23.46 -1.90 19.87
CA LEU A 435 -22.20 -2.58 19.60
C LEU A 435 -22.24 -3.26 18.23
N TYR A 436 -21.10 -3.31 17.55
CA TYR A 436 -20.97 -4.02 16.28
C TYR A 436 -20.64 -5.50 16.52
N PRO A 437 -21.16 -6.42 15.70
CA PRO A 437 -20.85 -7.83 15.80
C PRO A 437 -19.37 -8.05 15.49
N VAL A 438 -18.65 -8.68 16.41
CA VAL A 438 -17.24 -9.04 16.29
C VAL A 438 -17.12 -10.51 15.89
N ALA A 439 -16.17 -10.84 15.03
CA ALA A 439 -15.93 -12.23 14.63
C ALA A 439 -15.66 -13.13 15.85
N ILE A 440 -16.17 -14.36 15.81
CA ILE A 440 -16.00 -15.38 16.85
C ILE A 440 -15.31 -16.58 16.21
N PRO A 441 -14.06 -16.91 16.61
CA PRO A 441 -13.36 -18.08 16.11
C PRO A 441 -14.17 -19.37 16.28
N GLY A 442 -14.17 -20.22 15.25
CA GLY A 442 -14.98 -21.44 15.20
C GLY A 442 -16.45 -21.25 14.82
N LYS A 443 -16.95 -19.99 14.71
CA LYS A 443 -18.34 -19.69 14.36
C LYS A 443 -18.47 -18.78 13.14
N SER A 444 -17.63 -17.75 13.03
CA SER A 444 -17.71 -16.78 11.94
C SER A 444 -17.20 -17.35 10.62
N GLN A 445 -17.98 -17.16 9.55
CA GLN A 445 -17.57 -17.47 8.18
C GLN A 445 -16.88 -16.24 7.60
N VAL A 446 -15.57 -16.38 7.33
CA VAL A 446 -14.71 -15.28 6.84
C VAL A 446 -13.76 -15.71 5.73
N ILE A 447 -13.97 -16.94 5.22
CA ILE A 447 -13.21 -17.55 4.11
C ILE A 447 -14.22 -18.03 3.07
#